data_4843e5d77a47340164bdb1a823658fdc
#
_entry.id   4843e5d77a47340164bdb1a823658fdc
#
_cell.length_a   1.000
_cell.length_b   1.000
_cell.length_c   1.000
_cell.angle_alpha   90.00
_cell.angle_beta   90.00
_cell.angle_gamma   90.00
#
_symmetry.space_group_name_H-M   'P 1'
#
loop_
_entity.id
_entity.type
_entity.pdbx_description
1 polymer ?
#
loop_
_entity_poly.entity_id
_entity_poly.type
_entity_poly.pdbx_seq_one_letter_code
_entity_poly.pdbx_strand_id
1 'polypeptide(L)'
;MQQKNNYHLAIDIGASSGRHILGYEENGILKTEEIYRFQNGPVEKAGTAGALGATGAKRLTWDAARLYSEILNGLKRAKELGKIPATVGIDTWGVDYVLLDENDEVIGDVYAYRDGRTKNTVPSVHKRIPFAELYQKTGIQFAQYNTVYQLYDDVRTGKAERAVTYMNLPDYFHFRLTGVKKQEYTMATTTAMVNAVTHEFDTEIFEKLGYKKSMFLPLAQPGSYVGEFTDETEKIVGYKAKVVLPATHDTASAVLAAPLKNQTPYISSGTWSILGVERNAANVSKQAFKMNYSNEGSVNGQFRLQQNIMGLWIIQQIRHELKDKYDFATLASLARLNPTDELINVNDEKFLAPESMIEAVTGAAGRTLSVGGMAYLVFNSLAHSYAESLDGLEKLTGETFGTLNII
;
A
#
# COMPACT_ATOMS: atom_id res chain seq x y z
N MET A 1 22.03 21.33 -31.67
CA MET A 1 20.66 20.85 -31.38
C MET A 1 20.65 20.43 -29.90
N GLN A 2 19.94 21.13 -29.02
CA GLN A 2 19.76 20.66 -27.65
C GLN A 2 19.01 19.34 -27.73
N GLN A 3 19.57 18.29 -27.16
CA GLN A 3 18.92 16.97 -27.02
C GLN A 3 17.65 17.22 -26.19
N LYS A 4 16.48 17.02 -26.81
CA LYS A 4 15.20 17.21 -26.13
C LYS A 4 15.08 16.08 -25.10
N ASN A 5 15.24 16.38 -23.82
CA ASN A 5 15.11 15.37 -22.78
C ASN A 5 13.74 14.70 -22.88
N ASN A 6 13.73 13.38 -22.89
CA ASN A 6 12.50 12.60 -22.85
C ASN A 6 12.11 12.41 -21.38
N TYR A 7 11.10 13.16 -20.94
CA TYR A 7 10.64 13.14 -19.54
C TYR A 7 9.63 11.99 -19.33
N HIS A 8 9.72 11.34 -18.20
CA HIS A 8 8.77 10.36 -17.69
C HIS A 8 8.32 10.80 -16.31
N LEU A 9 7.03 10.72 -16.01
CA LEU A 9 6.48 11.15 -14.73
C LEU A 9 6.00 9.96 -13.91
N ALA A 10 6.60 9.78 -12.74
CA ALA A 10 6.11 8.89 -11.70
C ALA A 10 5.27 9.68 -10.69
N ILE A 11 4.08 9.17 -10.35
CA ILE A 11 3.19 9.71 -9.34
C ILE A 11 3.06 8.68 -8.24
N ASP A 12 3.81 8.88 -7.16
CA ASP A 12 3.84 8.02 -5.98
C ASP A 12 2.92 8.60 -4.91
N ILE A 13 1.83 7.89 -4.60
CA ILE A 13 0.84 8.30 -3.62
C ILE A 13 0.87 7.34 -2.43
N GLY A 14 1.61 7.72 -1.39
CA GLY A 14 1.60 7.01 -0.13
C GLY A 14 0.42 7.37 0.77
N ALA A 15 0.23 6.61 1.85
CA ALA A 15 -0.86 6.83 2.81
C ALA A 15 -0.77 8.17 3.57
N SER A 16 0.39 8.85 3.57
CA SER A 16 0.64 10.10 4.31
C SER A 16 0.95 11.29 3.42
N SER A 17 1.43 11.07 2.20
CA SER A 17 1.76 12.13 1.24
C SER A 17 1.84 11.56 -0.16
N GLY A 18 1.69 12.40 -1.18
CA GLY A 18 1.96 12.03 -2.56
C GLY A 18 2.97 12.98 -3.19
N ARG A 19 3.65 12.50 -4.21
CA ARG A 19 4.68 13.25 -4.93
C ARG A 19 4.66 12.93 -6.43
N HIS A 20 5.08 13.88 -7.23
CA HIS A 20 5.28 13.75 -8.65
C HIS A 20 6.76 13.93 -8.95
N ILE A 21 7.37 12.91 -9.53
CA ILE A 21 8.80 12.85 -9.80
C ILE A 21 9.02 12.69 -11.31
N LEU A 22 9.68 13.65 -11.91
CA LEU A 22 10.16 13.54 -13.29
C LEU A 22 11.45 12.75 -13.32
N GLY A 23 11.48 11.71 -14.16
CA GLY A 23 12.69 11.00 -14.56
C GLY A 23 13.10 11.38 -15.96
N TYR A 24 14.40 11.58 -16.21
CA TYR A 24 14.96 11.83 -17.53
C TYR A 24 16.43 11.42 -17.57
N GLU A 25 16.93 11.15 -18.76
CA GLU A 25 18.34 10.84 -18.97
C GLU A 25 19.11 12.10 -19.34
N GLU A 26 20.22 12.35 -18.65
CA GLU A 26 21.17 13.39 -18.98
C GLU A 26 22.58 12.82 -18.97
N ASN A 27 23.27 12.84 -20.11
CA ASN A 27 24.62 12.29 -20.28
C ASN A 27 24.77 10.81 -19.85
N GLY A 28 23.78 9.98 -20.16
CA GLY A 28 23.75 8.55 -19.80
C GLY A 28 23.45 8.28 -18.33
N ILE A 29 23.05 9.30 -17.56
CA ILE A 29 22.70 9.18 -16.15
C ILE A 29 21.21 9.50 -15.96
N LEU A 30 20.51 8.60 -15.29
CA LEU A 30 19.13 8.85 -14.85
C LEU A 30 19.12 9.97 -13.81
N LYS A 31 18.38 11.03 -14.11
CA LYS A 31 18.09 12.14 -13.21
C LYS A 31 16.65 12.08 -12.76
N THR A 32 16.41 12.46 -11.52
CA THR A 32 15.06 12.59 -10.96
C THR A 32 14.87 13.97 -10.34
N GLU A 33 13.67 14.50 -10.46
CA GLU A 33 13.30 15.83 -9.93
C GLU A 33 11.87 15.75 -9.38
N GLU A 34 11.69 16.03 -8.08
CA GLU A 34 10.37 16.21 -7.50
C GLU A 34 9.82 17.58 -7.93
N ILE A 35 8.69 17.56 -8.63
CA ILE A 35 8.06 18.77 -9.17
C ILE A 35 6.80 19.19 -8.43
N TYR A 36 6.18 18.26 -7.68
CA TYR A 36 4.96 18.51 -6.93
C TYR A 36 4.86 17.55 -5.74
N ARG A 37 4.36 18.04 -4.62
CA ARG A 37 4.10 17.26 -3.40
C ARG A 37 2.82 17.72 -2.73
N PHE A 38 2.08 16.79 -2.15
CA PHE A 38 0.87 17.06 -1.38
C PHE A 38 0.75 16.15 -0.16
N GLN A 39 0.00 16.61 0.83
CA GLN A 39 -0.32 15.81 2.02
C GLN A 39 -1.45 14.83 1.70
N ASN A 40 -1.39 13.63 2.27
CA ASN A 40 -2.44 12.64 2.20
C ASN A 40 -2.78 12.12 3.60
N GLY A 41 -3.95 11.52 3.74
CA GLY A 41 -4.43 10.90 4.97
C GLY A 41 -5.89 10.52 4.84
N PRO A 42 -6.36 9.52 5.61
CA PRO A 42 -7.76 9.18 5.66
C PRO A 42 -8.56 10.33 6.30
N VAL A 43 -9.79 10.49 5.85
CA VAL A 43 -10.76 11.47 6.36
C VAL A 43 -11.79 10.75 7.22
N GLU A 44 -12.05 11.28 8.41
CA GLU A 44 -13.16 10.80 9.23
C GLU A 44 -14.49 11.30 8.68
N LYS A 45 -15.43 10.37 8.49
CA LYS A 45 -16.84 10.67 8.16
C LYS A 45 -17.76 10.06 9.20
N ALA A 46 -18.89 10.71 9.44
CA ALA A 46 -19.99 10.09 10.18
C ALA A 46 -20.55 8.92 9.34
N GLY A 47 -20.65 7.73 9.92
CA GLY A 47 -21.24 6.57 9.24
C GLY A 47 -22.69 6.86 8.85
N THR A 48 -23.04 6.61 7.59
CA THR A 48 -24.43 6.75 7.11
C THR A 48 -25.32 5.68 7.75
N ALA A 49 -26.50 6.08 8.21
CA ALA A 49 -27.52 5.16 8.69
C ALA A 49 -27.93 4.20 7.57
N GLY A 50 -27.69 2.89 7.75
CA GLY A 50 -28.02 1.86 6.73
C GLY A 50 -26.98 0.73 6.64
N ALA A 51 -25.74 0.96 7.01
CA ALA A 51 -24.80 -0.14 7.21
C ALA A 51 -25.20 -0.89 8.50
N LEU A 52 -25.33 -2.21 8.42
CA LEU A 52 -25.59 -3.10 9.57
C LEU A 52 -24.43 -3.00 10.60
N GLY A 53 -24.51 -2.01 11.45
CA GLY A 53 -23.55 -1.74 12.53
C GLY A 53 -23.69 -0.30 13.00
N ALA A 54 -24.11 -0.12 14.23
CA ALA A 54 -24.25 1.09 15.03
C ALA A 54 -24.31 2.43 14.27
N THR A 55 -25.48 3.03 14.23
CA THR A 55 -25.69 4.45 13.89
C THR A 55 -24.72 5.32 14.69
N GLY A 56 -23.83 6.05 13.99
CA GLY A 56 -22.88 7.00 14.60
C GLY A 56 -21.41 6.57 14.70
N ALA A 57 -21.05 5.37 14.25
CA ALA A 57 -19.63 4.99 14.21
C ALA A 57 -18.89 5.85 13.18
N LYS A 58 -17.80 6.47 13.60
CA LYS A 58 -16.86 7.15 12.71
C LYS A 58 -16.27 6.17 11.70
N ARG A 59 -16.16 6.59 10.45
CA ARG A 59 -15.57 5.82 9.35
C ARG A 59 -14.34 6.54 8.83
N LEU A 60 -13.31 5.77 8.49
CA LEU A 60 -12.13 6.29 7.82
C LEU A 60 -12.23 6.04 6.33
N THR A 61 -12.13 7.10 5.55
CA THR A 61 -12.30 7.05 4.08
C THR A 61 -11.19 7.80 3.38
N TRP A 62 -10.93 7.43 2.13
CA TRP A 62 -10.09 8.22 1.22
C TRP A 62 -10.96 9.15 0.38
N ASP A 63 -10.51 10.38 0.21
CA ASP A 63 -11.09 11.31 -0.76
C ASP A 63 -10.46 11.09 -2.14
N ALA A 64 -10.96 10.09 -2.87
CA ALA A 64 -10.45 9.72 -4.19
C ALA A 64 -10.59 10.87 -5.22
N ALA A 65 -11.61 11.72 -5.08
CA ALA A 65 -11.79 12.89 -5.96
C ALA A 65 -10.69 13.94 -5.71
N ARG A 66 -10.37 14.22 -4.44
CA ARG A 66 -9.26 15.09 -4.08
C ARG A 66 -7.93 14.52 -4.58
N LEU A 67 -7.67 13.23 -4.37
CA LEU A 67 -6.44 12.58 -4.85
C LEU A 67 -6.30 12.71 -6.38
N TYR A 68 -7.39 12.51 -7.12
CA TYR A 68 -7.38 12.72 -8.57
C TYR A 68 -7.10 14.18 -8.94
N SER A 69 -7.64 15.16 -8.19
CA SER A 69 -7.33 16.58 -8.38
C SER A 69 -5.86 16.88 -8.15
N GLU A 70 -5.23 16.24 -7.14
CA GLU A 70 -3.78 16.39 -6.90
C GLU A 70 -2.93 15.76 -8.01
N ILE A 71 -3.37 14.64 -8.58
CA ILE A 71 -2.74 14.06 -9.78
C ILE A 71 -2.76 15.09 -10.93
N LEU A 72 -3.92 15.69 -11.21
CA LEU A 72 -4.04 16.71 -12.25
C LEU A 72 -3.21 17.97 -11.97
N ASN A 73 -3.10 18.39 -10.70
CA ASN A 73 -2.28 19.55 -10.31
C ASN A 73 -0.79 19.31 -10.61
N GLY A 74 -0.27 18.13 -10.25
CA GLY A 74 1.12 17.78 -10.56
C GLY A 74 1.39 17.64 -12.07
N LEU A 75 0.41 17.12 -12.84
CA LEU A 75 0.49 17.11 -14.30
C LEU A 75 0.54 18.53 -14.89
N LYS A 76 -0.29 19.46 -14.40
CA LYS A 76 -0.22 20.88 -14.79
C LYS A 76 1.14 21.49 -14.45
N ARG A 77 1.69 21.14 -13.28
CA ARG A 77 3.01 21.64 -12.86
C ARG A 77 4.12 21.23 -13.83
N ALA A 78 4.09 20.02 -14.38
CA ALA A 78 5.03 19.60 -15.41
C ALA A 78 4.98 20.50 -16.65
N LYS A 79 3.77 20.91 -17.08
CA LYS A 79 3.58 21.87 -18.18
C LYS A 79 4.13 23.25 -17.86
N GLU A 80 3.83 23.78 -16.67
CA GLU A 80 4.34 25.08 -16.21
C GLU A 80 5.87 25.15 -16.24
N LEU A 81 6.53 24.03 -15.90
CA LEU A 81 7.99 23.88 -15.94
C LEU A 81 8.54 23.68 -17.37
N GLY A 82 7.67 23.54 -18.38
CA GLY A 82 8.07 23.20 -19.75
C GLY A 82 8.61 21.78 -19.90
N LYS A 83 8.35 20.89 -18.94
CA LYS A 83 8.86 19.50 -18.88
C LYS A 83 7.74 18.50 -19.13
N ILE A 84 7.24 18.47 -20.36
CA ILE A 84 6.12 17.62 -20.77
C ILE A 84 6.55 16.15 -20.73
N PRO A 85 5.93 15.27 -19.91
CA PRO A 85 6.26 13.87 -19.87
C PRO A 85 5.72 13.12 -21.09
N ALA A 86 6.53 12.23 -21.64
CA ALA A 86 6.12 11.30 -22.69
C ALA A 86 5.25 10.16 -22.11
N THR A 87 5.55 9.74 -20.89
CA THR A 87 4.78 8.71 -20.19
C THR A 87 4.49 9.14 -18.74
N VAL A 88 3.38 8.63 -18.21
CA VAL A 88 2.93 8.82 -16.83
C VAL A 88 2.59 7.45 -16.24
N GLY A 89 3.01 7.21 -15.00
CA GLY A 89 2.63 6.04 -14.22
C GLY A 89 2.28 6.45 -12.79
N ILE A 90 1.36 5.71 -12.17
CA ILE A 90 0.86 5.98 -10.82
C ILE A 90 1.01 4.70 -10.00
N ASP A 91 1.58 4.81 -8.82
CA ASP A 91 1.53 3.78 -7.79
C ASP A 91 0.93 4.34 -6.50
N THR A 92 0.42 3.42 -5.68
CA THR A 92 -0.17 3.76 -4.38
C THR A 92 0.12 2.67 -3.35
N TRP A 93 -0.31 2.91 -2.10
CA TRP A 93 -0.40 1.85 -1.08
C TRP A 93 -1.35 0.73 -1.50
N GLY A 94 -1.17 -0.45 -0.94
CA GLY A 94 -1.95 -1.66 -1.25
C GLY A 94 -3.36 -1.69 -0.67
N VAL A 95 -4.11 -2.72 -1.01
CA VAL A 95 -5.36 -3.24 -0.44
C VAL A 95 -6.63 -2.41 -0.62
N ASP A 96 -6.54 -1.11 -0.93
CA ASP A 96 -7.71 -0.24 -1.05
C ASP A 96 -8.19 -0.11 -2.50
N TYR A 97 -9.50 0.07 -2.67
CA TYR A 97 -10.16 -0.03 -3.96
C TYR A 97 -11.40 0.86 -4.06
N VAL A 98 -11.90 0.98 -5.27
CA VAL A 98 -13.22 1.52 -5.60
C VAL A 98 -14.10 0.44 -6.22
N LEU A 99 -15.40 0.59 -6.06
CA LEU A 99 -16.41 -0.14 -6.83
C LEU A 99 -17.10 0.87 -7.76
N LEU A 100 -17.21 0.52 -9.04
CA LEU A 100 -17.86 1.35 -10.05
C LEU A 100 -19.20 0.72 -10.48
N ASP A 101 -20.18 1.57 -10.72
CA ASP A 101 -21.47 1.17 -11.28
C ASP A 101 -21.43 1.12 -12.82
N GLU A 102 -22.57 0.92 -13.44
CA GLU A 102 -22.73 0.82 -14.89
C GLU A 102 -22.39 2.11 -15.66
N ASN A 103 -22.37 3.25 -14.97
CA ASN A 103 -22.00 4.56 -15.51
C ASN A 103 -20.55 4.94 -15.20
N ASP A 104 -19.76 3.99 -14.65
CA ASP A 104 -18.39 4.21 -14.19
C ASP A 104 -18.26 5.19 -13.00
N GLU A 105 -19.35 5.40 -12.26
CA GLU A 105 -19.36 6.22 -11.07
C GLU A 105 -18.99 5.43 -9.81
N VAL A 106 -18.26 6.06 -8.90
CA VAL A 106 -17.83 5.42 -7.65
C VAL A 106 -19.03 5.20 -6.73
N ILE A 107 -19.24 3.96 -6.30
CA ILE A 107 -20.33 3.56 -5.42
C ILE A 107 -19.96 3.85 -3.96
N GLY A 108 -20.56 4.89 -3.38
CA GLY A 108 -20.42 5.23 -1.97
C GLY A 108 -19.00 5.64 -1.58
N ASP A 109 -18.65 5.44 -0.30
CA ASP A 109 -17.35 5.84 0.23
C ASP A 109 -16.23 4.87 -0.18
N VAL A 110 -15.04 5.41 -0.40
CA VAL A 110 -13.79 4.65 -0.56
C VAL A 110 -13.19 4.48 0.83
N TYR A 111 -13.35 3.31 1.43
CA TYR A 111 -12.88 3.07 2.79
C TYR A 111 -11.36 2.94 2.85
N ALA A 112 -10.77 3.49 3.92
CA ALA A 112 -9.36 3.32 4.20
C ALA A 112 -9.12 1.97 4.90
N TYR A 113 -8.03 1.33 4.60
CA TYR A 113 -7.68 0.02 5.19
C TYR A 113 -7.59 0.04 6.74
N ARG A 114 -7.40 1.21 7.35
CA ARG A 114 -7.41 1.37 8.81
C ARG A 114 -8.82 1.49 9.39
N ASP A 115 -9.88 1.52 8.57
CA ASP A 115 -11.26 1.51 9.06
C ASP A 115 -11.56 0.20 9.79
N GLY A 116 -12.22 0.30 10.93
CA GLY A 116 -12.53 -0.87 11.78
C GLY A 116 -13.64 -1.79 11.25
N ARG A 117 -14.19 -1.56 10.03
CA ARG A 117 -15.34 -2.31 9.49
C ARG A 117 -15.07 -3.80 9.32
N THR A 118 -13.82 -4.18 9.12
CA THR A 118 -13.43 -5.58 8.87
C THR A 118 -13.33 -6.45 10.11
N LYS A 119 -13.28 -5.89 11.32
CA LYS A 119 -13.19 -6.66 12.58
C LYS A 119 -14.24 -7.76 12.69
N ASN A 120 -15.46 -7.49 12.25
CA ASN A 120 -16.58 -8.44 12.31
C ASN A 120 -16.70 -9.30 11.04
N THR A 121 -16.02 -8.98 9.95
CA THR A 121 -16.09 -9.74 8.70
C THR A 121 -15.09 -10.88 8.65
N VAL A 122 -13.91 -10.74 9.23
CA VAL A 122 -12.87 -11.79 9.26
C VAL A 122 -13.41 -13.15 9.74
N PRO A 123 -14.11 -13.27 10.88
CA PRO A 123 -14.65 -14.55 11.31
C PRO A 123 -15.67 -15.15 10.33
N SER A 124 -16.44 -14.30 9.64
CA SER A 124 -17.44 -14.73 8.66
C SER A 124 -16.80 -15.24 7.38
N VAL A 125 -15.73 -14.61 6.92
CA VAL A 125 -14.91 -15.08 5.81
C VAL A 125 -14.26 -16.41 6.15
N HIS A 126 -13.64 -16.55 7.33
CA HIS A 126 -12.95 -17.77 7.74
C HIS A 126 -13.88 -18.98 7.96
N LYS A 127 -15.19 -18.75 8.19
CA LYS A 127 -16.21 -19.82 8.16
C LYS A 127 -16.47 -20.36 6.77
N ARG A 128 -16.27 -19.55 5.72
CA ARG A 128 -16.47 -19.94 4.32
C ARG A 128 -15.22 -20.47 3.66
N ILE A 129 -14.09 -19.84 3.97
CA ILE A 129 -12.75 -20.27 3.55
C ILE A 129 -11.78 -20.09 4.74
N PRO A 130 -11.33 -21.19 5.37
CA PRO A 130 -10.37 -21.11 6.47
C PRO A 130 -9.10 -20.37 6.06
N PHE A 131 -8.52 -19.59 6.96
CA PHE A 131 -7.33 -18.81 6.61
C PHE A 131 -6.17 -19.67 6.09
N ALA A 132 -5.97 -20.87 6.62
CA ALA A 132 -4.96 -21.79 6.11
C ALA A 132 -5.17 -22.14 4.63
N GLU A 133 -6.42 -22.30 4.19
CA GLU A 133 -6.75 -22.56 2.78
C GLU A 133 -6.53 -21.29 1.95
N LEU A 134 -6.98 -20.14 2.42
CA LEU A 134 -6.77 -18.84 1.75
C LEU A 134 -5.29 -18.58 1.55
N TYR A 135 -4.46 -18.81 2.58
CA TYR A 135 -3.01 -18.67 2.51
C TYR A 135 -2.38 -19.64 1.51
N GLN A 136 -2.78 -20.92 1.50
CA GLN A 136 -2.27 -21.91 0.53
C GLN A 136 -2.54 -21.48 -0.92
N LYS A 137 -3.66 -20.81 -1.18
CA LYS A 137 -4.02 -20.33 -2.51
C LYS A 137 -3.26 -19.05 -2.90
N THR A 138 -3.15 -18.10 -1.99
CA THR A 138 -2.70 -16.74 -2.30
C THR A 138 -1.30 -16.42 -1.81
N GLY A 139 -0.82 -17.12 -0.79
CA GLY A 139 0.44 -16.83 -0.12
C GLY A 139 0.45 -15.53 0.69
N ILE A 140 -0.69 -14.85 0.85
CA ILE A 140 -0.75 -13.52 1.48
C ILE A 140 -0.94 -13.65 2.99
N GLN A 141 -0.09 -12.95 3.75
CA GLN A 141 -0.15 -12.91 5.21
C GLN A 141 -1.53 -12.46 5.72
N PHE A 142 -1.88 -12.89 6.92
CA PHE A 142 -3.07 -12.39 7.58
C PHE A 142 -2.90 -10.93 7.97
N ALA A 143 -3.83 -10.12 7.49
CA ALA A 143 -4.08 -8.78 8.01
C ALA A 143 -5.58 -8.50 7.89
N GLN A 144 -6.21 -8.05 8.98
CA GLN A 144 -7.66 -7.82 9.02
C GLN A 144 -8.13 -6.82 7.95
N TYR A 145 -7.23 -6.01 7.41
CA TYR A 145 -7.48 -5.01 6.39
C TYR A 145 -7.29 -5.50 4.94
N ASN A 146 -6.89 -6.76 4.71
CA ASN A 146 -6.77 -7.27 3.34
C ASN A 146 -8.10 -7.12 2.60
N THR A 147 -8.01 -6.84 1.31
CA THR A 147 -9.16 -6.54 0.46
C THR A 147 -10.22 -7.63 0.49
N VAL A 148 -9.80 -8.89 0.59
CA VAL A 148 -10.72 -10.03 0.70
C VAL A 148 -11.72 -9.87 1.86
N TYR A 149 -11.34 -9.25 2.97
CA TYR A 149 -12.24 -8.98 4.08
C TYR A 149 -13.05 -7.71 3.88
N GLN A 150 -12.44 -6.69 3.28
CA GLN A 150 -13.09 -5.41 2.98
C GLN A 150 -14.22 -5.60 1.96
N LEU A 151 -13.96 -6.32 0.86
CA LEU A 151 -14.96 -6.58 -0.17
C LEU A 151 -16.10 -7.47 0.34
N TYR A 152 -15.78 -8.41 1.26
CA TYR A 152 -16.83 -9.19 1.92
C TYR A 152 -17.81 -8.31 2.72
N ASP A 153 -17.31 -7.25 3.36
CA ASP A 153 -18.20 -6.28 4.02
C ASP A 153 -19.08 -5.55 3.02
N ASP A 154 -18.55 -5.13 1.88
CA ASP A 154 -19.32 -4.47 0.83
C ASP A 154 -20.39 -5.40 0.20
N VAL A 155 -20.11 -6.70 0.07
CA VAL A 155 -21.10 -7.71 -0.34
C VAL A 155 -22.18 -7.88 0.74
N ARG A 156 -21.77 -8.06 1.99
CA ARG A 156 -22.69 -8.26 3.12
C ARG A 156 -23.62 -7.06 3.36
N THR A 157 -23.15 -5.86 3.11
CA THR A 157 -23.92 -4.61 3.27
C THR A 157 -24.73 -4.21 2.04
N GLY A 158 -24.64 -4.98 0.95
CA GLY A 158 -25.34 -4.70 -0.31
C GLY A 158 -24.67 -3.64 -1.19
N LYS A 159 -23.58 -3.01 -0.75
CA LYS A 159 -22.84 -2.01 -1.54
C LYS A 159 -22.34 -2.60 -2.87
N ALA A 160 -21.86 -3.84 -2.86
CA ALA A 160 -21.37 -4.53 -4.05
C ALA A 160 -22.47 -5.01 -5.01
N GLU A 161 -23.77 -4.91 -4.65
CA GLU A 161 -24.85 -5.36 -5.53
C GLU A 161 -24.92 -4.55 -6.83
N ARG A 162 -24.67 -3.25 -6.76
CA ARG A 162 -24.67 -2.33 -7.91
C ARG A 162 -23.35 -2.30 -8.67
N ALA A 163 -22.29 -2.92 -8.12
CA ALA A 163 -20.97 -2.87 -8.71
C ALA A 163 -20.92 -3.73 -9.98
N VAL A 164 -20.35 -3.14 -11.04
CA VAL A 164 -20.02 -3.80 -12.30
C VAL A 164 -18.51 -3.89 -12.54
N THR A 165 -17.71 -3.02 -11.87
CA THR A 165 -16.26 -3.04 -11.94
C THR A 165 -15.66 -2.83 -10.56
N TYR A 166 -14.69 -3.66 -10.20
CA TYR A 166 -13.76 -3.48 -9.09
C TYR A 166 -12.48 -2.89 -9.62
N MET A 167 -11.88 -1.90 -8.95
CA MET A 167 -10.56 -1.37 -9.30
C MET A 167 -9.77 -1.01 -8.05
N ASN A 168 -8.51 -1.45 -7.96
CA ASN A 168 -7.59 -0.88 -6.98
C ASN A 168 -7.39 0.62 -7.23
N LEU A 169 -7.00 1.37 -6.21
CA LEU A 169 -6.87 2.83 -6.33
C LEU A 169 -5.98 3.29 -7.49
N PRO A 170 -4.76 2.77 -7.72
CA PRO A 170 -3.94 3.23 -8.84
C PRO A 170 -4.55 2.86 -10.19
N ASP A 171 -5.20 1.70 -10.31
CA ASP A 171 -5.90 1.29 -11.51
C ASP A 171 -7.05 2.25 -11.84
N TYR A 172 -7.80 2.68 -10.80
CA TYR A 172 -8.84 3.67 -10.95
C TYR A 172 -8.29 5.02 -11.42
N PHE A 173 -7.17 5.48 -10.91
CA PHE A 173 -6.58 6.73 -11.37
C PHE A 173 -6.05 6.65 -12.80
N HIS A 174 -5.46 5.52 -13.20
CA HIS A 174 -5.10 5.27 -14.59
C HIS A 174 -6.33 5.28 -15.51
N PHE A 175 -7.42 4.63 -15.09
CA PHE A 175 -8.70 4.67 -15.80
C PHE A 175 -9.22 6.11 -15.95
N ARG A 176 -9.20 6.91 -14.89
CA ARG A 176 -9.65 8.30 -14.93
C ARG A 176 -8.84 9.16 -15.90
N LEU A 177 -7.55 8.88 -16.08
CA LEU A 177 -6.70 9.59 -17.04
C LEU A 177 -6.96 9.18 -18.50
N THR A 178 -7.34 7.92 -18.74
CA THR A 178 -7.31 7.32 -20.09
C THR A 178 -8.66 6.82 -20.61
N GLY A 179 -9.64 6.62 -19.73
CA GLY A 179 -10.89 5.93 -20.06
C GLY A 179 -10.74 4.41 -20.25
N VAL A 180 -9.54 3.85 -20.06
CA VAL A 180 -9.26 2.42 -20.25
C VAL A 180 -9.08 1.73 -18.91
N LYS A 181 -9.89 0.70 -18.66
CA LYS A 181 -9.85 -0.10 -17.44
C LYS A 181 -8.81 -1.21 -17.56
N LYS A 182 -7.86 -1.26 -16.65
CA LYS A 182 -6.91 -2.35 -16.43
C LYS A 182 -6.75 -2.60 -14.94
N GLN A 183 -6.36 -3.82 -14.57
CA GLN A 183 -6.02 -4.19 -13.20
C GLN A 183 -4.59 -4.73 -13.20
N GLU A 184 -3.74 -4.13 -12.39
CA GLU A 184 -2.33 -4.45 -12.39
C GLU A 184 -2.00 -5.56 -11.38
N TYR A 185 -1.10 -6.45 -11.77
CA TYR A 185 -0.78 -7.68 -11.05
C TYR A 185 -0.18 -7.45 -9.66
N THR A 186 0.83 -6.58 -9.50
CA THR A 186 1.51 -6.41 -8.21
C THR A 186 0.57 -5.86 -7.14
N MET A 187 -0.28 -4.92 -7.52
CA MET A 187 -1.33 -4.40 -6.65
C MET A 187 -2.39 -5.46 -6.37
N ALA A 188 -2.85 -6.17 -7.39
CA ALA A 188 -3.88 -7.20 -7.21
C ALA A 188 -3.47 -8.29 -6.24
N THR A 189 -2.19 -8.65 -6.17
CA THR A 189 -1.71 -9.67 -5.22
C THR A 189 -1.88 -9.26 -3.75
N THR A 190 -1.84 -7.96 -3.43
CA THR A 190 -2.04 -7.48 -2.04
C THR A 190 -3.43 -7.79 -1.49
N THR A 191 -4.38 -8.08 -2.38
CA THR A 191 -5.79 -8.26 -2.05
C THR A 191 -6.13 -9.56 -1.32
N ALA A 192 -5.21 -10.54 -1.30
CA ALA A 192 -5.44 -11.93 -0.90
C ALA A 192 -6.54 -12.62 -1.72
N MET A 193 -6.64 -12.28 -3.02
CA MET A 193 -7.59 -12.88 -3.98
C MET A 193 -6.92 -13.42 -5.24
N VAL A 194 -5.62 -13.20 -5.42
CA VAL A 194 -4.85 -13.72 -6.57
C VAL A 194 -4.19 -15.04 -6.18
N ASN A 195 -4.34 -16.06 -7.02
CA ASN A 195 -3.74 -17.36 -6.81
C ASN A 195 -2.23 -17.32 -7.13
N ALA A 196 -1.41 -17.76 -6.18
CA ALA A 196 0.05 -17.71 -6.28
C ALA A 196 0.64 -18.69 -7.34
N VAL A 197 -0.16 -19.62 -7.87
CA VAL A 197 0.28 -20.56 -8.90
C VAL A 197 -0.14 -20.11 -10.30
N THR A 198 -1.39 -19.65 -10.44
CA THR A 198 -1.93 -19.22 -11.75
C THR A 198 -1.62 -17.76 -12.07
N HIS A 199 -1.28 -16.94 -11.08
CA HIS A 199 -1.08 -15.49 -11.17
C HIS A 199 -2.33 -14.73 -11.64
N GLU A 200 -3.52 -15.33 -11.43
CA GLU A 200 -4.82 -14.77 -11.77
C GLU A 200 -5.71 -14.71 -10.52
N PHE A 201 -6.79 -13.95 -10.59
CA PHE A 201 -7.80 -13.98 -9.53
C PHE A 201 -8.35 -15.39 -9.33
N ASP A 202 -8.39 -15.85 -8.07
CA ASP A 202 -8.87 -17.19 -7.71
C ASP A 202 -10.40 -17.23 -7.70
N THR A 203 -10.97 -17.90 -8.69
CA THR A 203 -12.43 -17.98 -8.85
C THR A 203 -13.13 -18.78 -7.75
N GLU A 204 -12.43 -19.73 -7.12
CA GLU A 204 -12.98 -20.49 -5.99
C GLU A 204 -13.14 -19.61 -4.75
N ILE A 205 -12.20 -18.67 -4.51
CA ILE A 205 -12.34 -17.64 -3.48
C ILE A 205 -13.60 -16.81 -3.75
N PHE A 206 -13.81 -16.40 -5.02
CA PHE A 206 -14.98 -15.62 -5.41
C PHE A 206 -16.28 -16.36 -5.17
N GLU A 207 -16.35 -17.63 -5.57
CA GLU A 207 -17.53 -18.47 -5.38
C GLU A 207 -17.87 -18.65 -3.88
N LYS A 208 -16.85 -18.99 -3.05
CA LYS A 208 -17.05 -19.18 -1.61
C LYS A 208 -17.52 -17.89 -0.90
N LEU A 209 -17.05 -16.73 -1.35
CA LEU A 209 -17.34 -15.45 -0.71
C LEU A 209 -18.49 -14.67 -1.37
N GLY A 210 -18.99 -15.11 -2.50
CA GLY A 210 -20.10 -14.48 -3.22
C GLY A 210 -19.66 -13.23 -4.02
N TYR A 211 -18.42 -13.19 -4.49
CA TYR A 211 -17.93 -12.09 -5.33
C TYR A 211 -18.32 -12.32 -6.79
N LYS A 212 -18.83 -11.27 -7.44
CA LYS A 212 -19.16 -11.34 -8.86
C LYS A 212 -17.87 -11.35 -9.69
N LYS A 213 -17.54 -12.50 -10.30
CA LYS A 213 -16.36 -12.63 -11.17
C LYS A 213 -16.32 -11.58 -12.28
N SER A 214 -17.47 -11.17 -12.79
CA SER A 214 -17.58 -10.17 -13.86
C SER A 214 -17.07 -8.77 -13.48
N MET A 215 -16.86 -8.48 -12.21
CA MET A 215 -16.28 -7.20 -11.76
C MET A 215 -14.76 -7.14 -11.96
N PHE A 216 -14.10 -8.29 -12.16
CA PHE A 216 -12.66 -8.41 -12.21
C PHE A 216 -12.18 -8.61 -13.65
N LEU A 217 -11.14 -7.88 -14.02
CA LEU A 217 -10.53 -7.95 -15.33
C LEU A 217 -9.31 -8.89 -15.31
N PRO A 218 -8.88 -9.40 -16.45
CA PRO A 218 -7.57 -10.07 -16.56
C PRO A 218 -6.46 -9.16 -16.06
N LEU A 219 -5.51 -9.72 -15.29
CA LEU A 219 -4.43 -8.96 -14.70
C LEU A 219 -3.39 -8.56 -15.77
N ALA A 220 -3.03 -7.29 -15.79
CA ALA A 220 -1.98 -6.74 -16.61
C ALA A 220 -0.65 -6.73 -15.86
N GLN A 221 0.44 -6.98 -16.55
CA GLN A 221 1.78 -6.94 -15.95
C GLN A 221 2.33 -5.51 -15.92
N PRO A 222 3.23 -5.18 -14.96
CA PRO A 222 4.00 -3.94 -14.99
C PRO A 222 4.66 -3.71 -16.36
N GLY A 223 4.77 -2.46 -16.78
CA GLY A 223 5.25 -2.07 -18.10
C GLY A 223 4.15 -2.03 -19.18
N SER A 224 2.94 -2.51 -18.88
CA SER A 224 1.83 -2.51 -19.84
C SER A 224 1.36 -1.10 -20.18
N TYR A 225 1.17 -0.84 -21.46
CA TYR A 225 0.52 0.38 -21.95
C TYR A 225 -0.97 0.35 -21.59
N VAL A 226 -1.49 1.45 -21.02
CA VAL A 226 -2.92 1.60 -20.68
C VAL A 226 -3.67 2.31 -21.80
N GLY A 227 -3.21 3.51 -22.14
CA GLY A 227 -3.85 4.39 -23.12
C GLY A 227 -3.16 5.75 -23.15
N GLU A 228 -3.71 6.68 -23.93
CA GLU A 228 -3.35 8.11 -23.88
C GLU A 228 -4.36 8.86 -23.00
N PHE A 229 -4.00 10.05 -22.57
CA PHE A 229 -4.93 10.94 -21.88
C PHE A 229 -6.20 11.13 -22.74
N THR A 230 -7.37 11.07 -22.09
CA THR A 230 -8.63 11.47 -22.72
C THR A 230 -8.58 12.92 -23.18
N ASP A 231 -9.45 13.31 -24.09
CA ASP A 231 -9.56 14.72 -24.52
C ASP A 231 -9.90 15.64 -23.35
N GLU A 232 -10.67 15.15 -22.36
CA GLU A 232 -10.96 15.90 -21.13
C GLU A 232 -9.69 16.10 -20.30
N THR A 233 -8.92 15.06 -20.05
CA THR A 233 -7.65 15.14 -19.32
C THR A 233 -6.66 16.06 -20.05
N GLU A 234 -6.51 15.90 -21.38
CA GLU A 234 -5.69 16.77 -22.21
C GLU A 234 -6.10 18.23 -22.08
N LYS A 235 -7.39 18.54 -22.16
CA LYS A 235 -7.92 19.89 -22.02
C LYS A 235 -7.58 20.49 -20.65
N ILE A 236 -7.63 19.67 -19.59
CA ILE A 236 -7.34 20.12 -18.22
C ILE A 236 -5.85 20.39 -18.01
N VAL A 237 -4.97 19.47 -18.46
CA VAL A 237 -3.52 19.56 -18.22
C VAL A 237 -2.78 20.28 -19.35
N GLY A 238 -3.37 20.31 -20.54
CA GLY A 238 -2.93 21.06 -21.72
C GLY A 238 -1.84 20.39 -22.55
N TYR A 239 -1.74 19.05 -22.49
CA TYR A 239 -0.89 18.21 -23.33
C TYR A 239 -1.37 16.76 -23.33
N LYS A 240 -0.93 15.96 -24.30
CA LYS A 240 -1.11 14.50 -24.33
C LYS A 240 0.10 13.80 -23.73
N ALA A 241 -0.14 12.68 -23.06
CA ALA A 241 0.88 11.75 -22.62
C ALA A 241 0.33 10.33 -22.65
N LYS A 242 1.23 9.35 -22.76
CA LYS A 242 0.90 7.93 -22.63
C LYS A 242 0.87 7.54 -21.15
N VAL A 243 -0.07 6.69 -20.79
CA VAL A 243 -0.13 6.09 -19.46
C VAL A 243 0.38 4.65 -19.53
N VAL A 244 1.31 4.33 -18.63
CA VAL A 244 1.95 3.02 -18.52
C VAL A 244 1.81 2.56 -17.07
N LEU A 245 1.46 1.30 -16.86
CA LEU A 245 1.42 0.71 -15.53
C LEU A 245 2.85 0.55 -14.99
N PRO A 246 3.25 1.20 -13.91
CA PRO A 246 4.41 0.74 -13.14
C PRO A 246 4.07 -0.57 -12.42
N ALA A 247 4.90 -1.06 -11.52
CA ALA A 247 4.45 -1.91 -10.45
C ALA A 247 3.58 -1.05 -9.53
N THR A 248 2.25 -1.15 -9.60
CA THR A 248 1.36 -0.12 -9.04
C THR A 248 1.20 -0.18 -7.52
N HIS A 249 1.73 -1.22 -6.88
CA HIS A 249 1.96 -1.22 -5.43
C HIS A 249 3.29 -0.51 -5.13
N ASP A 250 3.26 0.58 -4.34
CA ASP A 250 4.41 1.44 -4.01
C ASP A 250 5.66 0.65 -3.58
N THR A 251 5.48 -0.34 -2.71
CA THR A 251 6.57 -1.22 -2.28
C THR A 251 7.14 -2.06 -3.44
N ALA A 252 6.31 -2.50 -4.38
CA ALA A 252 6.79 -3.24 -5.56
C ALA A 252 7.63 -2.34 -6.46
N SER A 253 7.22 -1.09 -6.67
CA SER A 253 7.99 -0.08 -7.40
C SER A 253 9.31 0.25 -6.69
N ALA A 254 9.29 0.41 -5.36
CA ALA A 254 10.49 0.68 -4.57
C ALA A 254 11.51 -0.47 -4.65
N VAL A 255 11.05 -1.73 -4.53
CA VAL A 255 11.89 -2.92 -4.66
C VAL A 255 12.48 -3.04 -6.06
N LEU A 256 11.68 -2.82 -7.10
CA LEU A 256 12.13 -2.83 -8.50
C LEU A 256 13.22 -1.79 -8.77
N ALA A 257 13.09 -0.60 -8.19
CA ALA A 257 14.05 0.50 -8.38
C ALA A 257 15.33 0.32 -7.55
N ALA A 258 15.30 -0.48 -6.51
CA ALA A 258 16.45 -0.70 -5.65
C ALA A 258 17.54 -1.51 -6.37
N PRO A 259 18.82 -1.14 -6.22
CA PRO A 259 19.94 -1.86 -6.85
C PRO A 259 20.23 -3.18 -6.11
N LEU A 260 19.22 -4.00 -5.90
CA LEU A 260 19.33 -5.28 -5.22
C LEU A 260 20.18 -6.25 -6.05
N LYS A 261 21.20 -6.82 -5.45
CA LYS A 261 22.06 -7.83 -6.06
C LYS A 261 21.77 -9.19 -5.44
N ASN A 262 21.74 -10.24 -6.28
CA ASN A 262 21.71 -11.63 -5.82
C ASN A 262 20.60 -11.94 -4.79
N GLN A 263 19.40 -11.43 -4.99
CA GLN A 263 18.28 -11.68 -4.07
C GLN A 263 18.60 -11.29 -2.62
N THR A 264 19.30 -10.16 -2.42
CA THR A 264 19.56 -9.63 -1.08
C THR A 264 18.29 -9.09 -0.46
N PRO A 265 18.10 -9.25 0.87
CA PRO A 265 16.92 -8.72 1.55
C PRO A 265 16.90 -7.20 1.56
N TYR A 266 15.70 -6.68 1.66
CA TYR A 266 15.39 -5.26 1.74
C TYR A 266 14.49 -4.94 2.93
N ILE A 267 14.55 -3.71 3.40
CA ILE A 267 13.52 -3.03 4.20
C ILE A 267 13.04 -1.82 3.43
N SER A 268 11.78 -1.82 3.01
CA SER A 268 11.08 -0.60 2.61
C SER A 268 10.59 0.10 3.87
N SER A 269 11.28 1.19 4.25
CA SER A 269 11.07 1.86 5.54
C SER A 269 10.22 3.11 5.39
N GLY A 270 8.93 2.99 5.62
CA GLY A 270 7.96 4.08 5.55
C GLY A 270 7.00 4.09 6.73
N THR A 271 5.75 4.48 6.48
CA THR A 271 4.64 4.35 7.45
C THR A 271 4.49 2.92 7.93
N TRP A 272 4.55 1.96 7.01
CA TRP A 272 4.86 0.55 7.26
C TRP A 272 6.34 0.30 6.99
N SER A 273 6.90 -0.71 7.64
CA SER A 273 8.20 -1.28 7.29
C SER A 273 7.97 -2.66 6.69
N ILE A 274 8.43 -2.88 5.49
CA ILE A 274 8.24 -4.15 4.78
C ILE A 274 9.62 -4.77 4.57
N LEU A 275 9.89 -5.86 5.30
CA LEU A 275 11.13 -6.60 5.19
C LEU A 275 10.91 -7.85 4.35
N GLY A 276 11.71 -8.05 3.32
CA GLY A 276 11.55 -9.18 2.42
C GLY A 276 12.74 -9.45 1.51
N VAL A 277 12.55 -10.44 0.65
CA VAL A 277 13.49 -10.81 -0.43
C VAL A 277 12.69 -11.27 -1.66
N GLU A 278 13.20 -11.00 -2.86
CA GLU A 278 12.58 -11.50 -4.09
C GLU A 278 12.88 -12.99 -4.30
N ARG A 279 11.89 -13.75 -4.77
CA ARG A 279 11.95 -15.18 -5.06
C ARG A 279 11.24 -15.51 -6.37
N ASN A 280 11.69 -16.57 -7.04
CA ASN A 280 11.10 -17.03 -8.30
C ASN A 280 9.80 -17.82 -8.10
N ALA A 281 9.48 -18.21 -6.88
CA ALA A 281 8.26 -18.93 -6.54
C ALA A 281 7.75 -18.52 -5.15
N ALA A 282 6.43 -18.58 -4.97
CA ALA A 282 5.80 -18.33 -3.68
C ALA A 282 6.16 -19.42 -2.67
N ASN A 283 6.48 -19.04 -1.44
CA ASN A 283 6.67 -19.96 -0.33
C ASN A 283 5.40 -20.01 0.53
N VAL A 284 4.50 -20.94 0.21
CA VAL A 284 3.26 -21.18 0.96
C VAL A 284 3.38 -22.33 1.97
N SER A 285 4.59 -22.63 2.43
CA SER A 285 4.86 -23.69 3.41
C SER A 285 4.13 -23.44 4.74
N LYS A 286 3.93 -24.53 5.50
CA LYS A 286 3.40 -24.42 6.87
C LYS A 286 4.23 -23.51 7.77
N GLN A 287 5.54 -23.41 7.51
CA GLN A 287 6.44 -22.55 8.26
C GLN A 287 6.20 -21.09 7.90
N ALA A 288 6.15 -20.74 6.61
CA ALA A 288 5.85 -19.39 6.14
C ALA A 288 4.46 -18.91 6.65
N PHE A 289 3.45 -19.80 6.60
CA PHE A 289 2.14 -19.56 7.18
C PHE A 289 2.20 -19.23 8.68
N LYS A 290 2.89 -20.07 9.48
CA LYS A 290 3.00 -19.85 10.93
C LYS A 290 3.75 -18.59 11.31
N MET A 291 4.73 -18.22 10.50
CA MET A 291 5.54 -17.02 10.69
C MET A 291 4.90 -15.77 10.05
N ASN A 292 3.72 -15.91 9.45
CA ASN A 292 2.94 -14.85 8.82
C ASN A 292 3.73 -14.07 7.75
N TYR A 293 4.42 -14.78 6.85
CA TYR A 293 5.05 -14.17 5.67
C TYR A 293 4.08 -14.07 4.51
N SER A 294 4.18 -12.99 3.76
CA SER A 294 3.43 -12.71 2.54
C SER A 294 4.25 -13.04 1.30
N ASN A 295 3.58 -13.46 0.22
CA ASN A 295 4.17 -13.70 -1.10
C ASN A 295 3.48 -12.77 -2.11
N GLU A 296 3.78 -11.48 -2.06
CA GLU A 296 3.20 -10.55 -2.99
C GLU A 296 3.91 -10.59 -4.35
N GLY A 297 3.15 -10.40 -5.42
CA GLY A 297 3.71 -10.39 -6.77
C GLY A 297 4.72 -9.27 -6.98
N SER A 298 5.78 -9.59 -7.70
CA SER A 298 6.78 -8.66 -8.20
C SER A 298 6.78 -8.67 -9.74
N VAL A 299 7.71 -7.98 -10.35
CA VAL A 299 7.88 -7.99 -11.82
C VAL A 299 8.42 -9.32 -12.31
N ASN A 300 8.26 -9.61 -13.60
CA ASN A 300 8.82 -10.81 -14.26
C ASN A 300 8.38 -12.14 -13.62
N GLY A 301 7.18 -12.19 -13.00
CA GLY A 301 6.64 -13.40 -12.38
C GLY A 301 7.31 -13.78 -11.07
N GLN A 302 8.13 -12.91 -10.51
CA GLN A 302 8.73 -13.10 -9.19
C GLN A 302 7.75 -12.77 -8.06
N PHE A 303 8.12 -13.17 -6.84
CA PHE A 303 7.39 -12.87 -5.62
C PHE A 303 8.29 -12.15 -4.64
N ARG A 304 7.72 -11.24 -3.90
CA ARG A 304 8.32 -10.64 -2.71
C ARG A 304 7.88 -11.47 -1.49
N LEU A 305 8.77 -12.38 -1.05
CA LEU A 305 8.60 -13.08 0.22
C LEU A 305 8.94 -12.10 1.33
N GLN A 306 7.92 -11.57 2.00
CA GLN A 306 8.08 -10.43 2.89
C GLN A 306 7.15 -10.49 4.11
N GLN A 307 7.43 -9.65 5.08
CA GLN A 307 6.60 -9.45 6.26
C GLN A 307 6.32 -7.95 6.43
N ASN A 308 5.06 -7.59 6.63
CA ASN A 308 4.66 -6.23 6.97
C ASN A 308 4.82 -6.04 8.47
N ILE A 309 5.59 -5.04 8.85
CA ILE A 309 5.86 -4.65 10.23
C ILE A 309 5.30 -3.25 10.43
N MET A 310 4.68 -2.98 11.56
CA MET A 310 4.25 -1.63 11.91
C MET A 310 5.50 -0.73 11.95
N GLY A 311 5.63 0.16 10.99
CA GLY A 311 6.85 0.93 10.79
C GLY A 311 6.87 2.25 11.56
N LEU A 312 7.27 3.32 10.88
CA LEU A 312 7.38 4.65 11.48
C LEU A 312 6.03 5.30 11.82
N TRP A 313 4.91 4.65 11.49
CA TRP A 313 3.56 5.08 11.86
C TRP A 313 3.44 5.42 13.35
N ILE A 314 4.00 4.59 14.23
CA ILE A 314 3.92 4.81 15.69
C ILE A 314 4.59 6.15 16.04
N ILE A 315 5.79 6.40 15.52
CA ILE A 315 6.52 7.66 15.75
C ILE A 315 5.81 8.85 15.09
N GLN A 316 5.23 8.67 13.89
CA GLN A 316 4.46 9.71 13.22
C GLN A 316 3.25 10.14 14.05
N GLN A 317 2.51 9.19 14.61
CA GLN A 317 1.34 9.48 15.44
C GLN A 317 1.72 10.15 16.78
N ILE A 318 2.76 9.66 17.45
CA ILE A 318 3.31 10.33 18.66
C ILE A 318 3.65 11.79 18.33
N ARG A 319 4.32 12.02 17.21
CA ARG A 319 4.69 13.36 16.77
C ARG A 319 3.46 14.25 16.54
N HIS A 320 2.43 13.75 15.86
CA HIS A 320 1.17 14.47 15.64
C HIS A 320 0.44 14.82 16.93
N GLU A 321 0.34 13.88 17.87
CA GLU A 321 -0.28 14.14 19.18
C GLU A 321 0.50 15.20 19.97
N LEU A 322 1.82 15.29 19.79
CA LEU A 322 2.66 16.35 20.32
C LEU A 322 2.60 17.65 19.50
N LYS A 323 1.61 17.79 18.59
CA LYS A 323 1.39 18.96 17.74
C LYS A 323 2.61 19.31 16.88
N ASP A 324 3.30 18.29 16.40
CA ASP A 324 4.51 18.40 15.58
C ASP A 324 5.64 19.24 16.19
N LYS A 325 5.64 19.37 17.52
CA LYS A 325 6.65 20.16 18.27
C LYS A 325 8.08 19.69 18.02
N TYR A 326 8.26 18.39 17.72
CA TYR A 326 9.55 17.76 17.48
C TYR A 326 9.62 17.23 16.06
N ASP A 327 10.68 17.54 15.34
CA ASP A 327 10.96 16.87 14.07
C ASP A 327 11.57 15.48 14.32
N PHE A 328 11.70 14.68 13.26
CA PHE A 328 12.23 13.31 13.38
C PHE A 328 13.67 13.26 13.87
N ALA A 329 14.50 14.23 13.47
CA ALA A 329 15.90 14.32 13.90
C ALA A 329 16.01 14.59 15.40
N THR A 330 15.15 15.49 15.90
CA THR A 330 15.06 15.79 17.32
C THR A 330 14.58 14.59 18.13
N LEU A 331 13.53 13.87 17.65
CA LEU A 331 13.07 12.64 18.30
C LEU A 331 14.15 11.57 18.36
N ALA A 332 14.89 11.36 17.28
CA ALA A 332 16.02 10.43 17.24
C ALA A 332 17.16 10.84 18.23
N SER A 333 17.42 12.14 18.34
CA SER A 333 18.41 12.67 19.27
C SER A 333 17.97 12.49 20.74
N LEU A 334 16.71 12.79 21.03
CA LEU A 334 16.13 12.56 22.37
C LEU A 334 16.11 11.07 22.72
N ALA A 335 15.81 10.21 21.77
CA ALA A 335 15.84 8.76 21.98
C ALA A 335 17.23 8.29 22.45
N ARG A 336 18.30 8.70 21.79
CA ARG A 336 19.68 8.33 22.14
C ARG A 336 20.07 8.69 23.58
N LEU A 337 19.43 9.70 24.16
CA LEU A 337 19.67 10.15 25.54
C LEU A 337 18.84 9.37 26.56
N ASN A 338 17.90 8.52 26.14
CA ASN A 338 16.99 7.78 26.99
C ASN A 338 16.96 6.27 26.67
N PRO A 339 18.12 5.57 26.65
CA PRO A 339 18.17 4.16 26.31
C PRO A 339 17.40 3.29 27.31
N THR A 340 16.80 2.21 26.83
CA THR A 340 16.16 1.17 27.64
C THR A 340 16.29 -0.18 26.95
N ASP A 341 16.40 -1.26 27.73
CA ASP A 341 16.37 -2.64 27.20
C ASP A 341 14.94 -3.19 27.07
N GLU A 342 13.94 -2.38 27.47
CA GLU A 342 12.54 -2.75 27.32
C GLU A 342 12.14 -2.83 25.85
N LEU A 343 11.24 -3.76 25.55
CA LEU A 343 10.67 -3.96 24.22
C LEU A 343 9.14 -4.05 24.31
N ILE A 344 8.48 -3.55 23.28
CA ILE A 344 7.04 -3.73 23.08
C ILE A 344 6.83 -4.46 21.75
N ASN A 345 5.75 -5.23 21.64
CA ASN A 345 5.36 -5.81 20.35
C ASN A 345 4.79 -4.71 19.46
N VAL A 346 5.60 -4.18 18.56
CA VAL A 346 5.20 -3.11 17.63
C VAL A 346 4.09 -3.55 16.67
N ASN A 347 3.91 -4.85 16.45
CA ASN A 347 2.90 -5.42 15.55
C ASN A 347 1.56 -5.72 16.25
N ASP A 348 1.40 -5.32 17.51
CA ASP A 348 0.13 -5.46 18.23
C ASP A 348 -0.95 -4.59 17.56
N GLU A 349 -2.15 -5.15 17.39
CA GLU A 349 -3.30 -4.48 16.75
C GLU A 349 -3.67 -3.15 17.42
N LYS A 350 -3.37 -2.97 18.72
CA LYS A 350 -3.61 -1.71 19.42
C LYS A 350 -2.88 -0.51 18.82
N PHE A 351 -1.79 -0.73 18.05
CA PHE A 351 -1.06 0.34 17.37
C PHE A 351 -1.58 0.67 15.97
N LEU A 352 -2.53 -0.11 15.44
CA LEU A 352 -3.04 0.08 14.08
C LEU A 352 -3.77 1.42 13.92
N ALA A 353 -4.70 1.72 14.82
CA ALA A 353 -5.50 2.95 14.82
C ALA A 353 -6.02 3.26 16.24
N PRO A 354 -5.14 3.58 17.21
CA PRO A 354 -5.57 3.96 18.55
C PRO A 354 -6.16 5.37 18.56
N GLU A 355 -6.98 5.68 19.57
CA GLU A 355 -7.41 7.06 19.83
C GLU A 355 -6.24 7.95 20.25
N SER A 356 -5.30 7.41 21.03
CA SER A 356 -4.01 8.02 21.39
C SER A 356 -2.88 7.00 21.27
N MET A 357 -1.90 7.31 20.45
CA MET A 357 -0.70 6.49 20.28
C MET A 357 0.19 6.60 21.50
N ILE A 358 0.24 7.77 22.14
CA ILE A 358 1.01 8.00 23.37
C ILE A 358 0.47 7.10 24.49
N GLU A 359 -0.85 7.03 24.67
CA GLU A 359 -1.47 6.14 25.66
C GLU A 359 -1.25 4.66 25.30
N ALA A 360 -1.34 4.29 24.02
CA ALA A 360 -1.09 2.94 23.58
C ALA A 360 0.36 2.49 23.87
N VAL A 361 1.35 3.34 23.61
CA VAL A 361 2.78 3.04 23.89
C VAL A 361 3.06 3.01 25.39
N THR A 362 2.57 3.99 26.16
CA THR A 362 2.77 4.02 27.61
C THR A 362 2.06 2.86 28.32
N GLY A 363 0.86 2.49 27.85
CA GLY A 363 0.14 1.31 28.31
C GLY A 363 0.87 -0.01 27.99
N ALA A 364 1.49 -0.11 26.82
CA ALA A 364 2.32 -1.26 26.45
C ALA A 364 3.59 -1.37 27.31
N ALA A 365 4.20 -0.23 27.67
CA ALA A 365 5.36 -0.17 28.57
C ALA A 365 4.99 -0.37 30.04
N GLY A 366 3.71 -0.26 30.42
CA GLY A 366 3.24 -0.36 31.81
C GLY A 366 3.70 0.79 32.71
N ARG A 367 4.19 1.90 32.17
CA ARG A 367 4.67 3.08 32.91
C ARG A 367 4.65 4.34 32.05
N THR A 368 4.66 5.48 32.70
CA THR A 368 4.83 6.79 32.05
C THR A 368 6.24 6.92 31.49
N LEU A 369 6.34 7.44 30.28
CA LEU A 369 7.59 7.65 29.55
C LEU A 369 7.79 9.13 29.22
N SER A 370 9.04 9.59 29.22
CA SER A 370 9.41 10.85 28.57
C SER A 370 9.27 10.73 27.04
N VAL A 371 9.23 11.85 26.33
CA VAL A 371 9.21 11.83 24.85
C VAL A 371 10.40 11.05 24.29
N GLY A 372 11.60 11.27 24.83
CA GLY A 372 12.80 10.53 24.44
C GLY A 372 12.72 9.05 24.77
N GLY A 373 12.15 8.69 25.94
CA GLY A 373 11.95 7.30 26.34
C GLY A 373 10.95 6.57 25.45
N MET A 374 9.82 7.20 25.08
CA MET A 374 8.89 6.65 24.09
C MET A 374 9.54 6.43 22.72
N ALA A 375 10.26 7.44 22.23
CA ALA A 375 10.94 7.35 20.95
C ALA A 375 11.99 6.23 20.94
N TYR A 376 12.80 6.10 22.00
CA TYR A 376 13.79 5.01 22.09
C TYR A 376 13.11 3.64 22.15
N LEU A 377 12.12 3.48 23.00
CA LEU A 377 11.37 2.23 23.14
C LEU A 377 10.82 1.76 21.79
N VAL A 378 10.20 2.68 21.05
CA VAL A 378 9.64 2.35 19.73
C VAL A 378 10.73 2.01 18.71
N PHE A 379 11.79 2.82 18.58
CA PHE A 379 12.88 2.56 17.64
C PHE A 379 13.60 1.25 17.96
N ASN A 380 13.88 0.97 19.24
CA ASN A 380 14.54 -0.26 19.66
C ASN A 380 13.64 -1.49 19.39
N SER A 381 12.35 -1.39 19.69
CA SER A 381 11.39 -2.45 19.40
C SER A 381 11.20 -2.71 17.91
N LEU A 382 11.22 -1.67 17.07
CA LEU A 382 11.22 -1.82 15.60
C LEU A 382 12.48 -2.53 15.12
N ALA A 383 13.65 -2.12 15.59
CA ALA A 383 14.92 -2.76 15.21
C ALA A 383 14.95 -4.24 15.62
N HIS A 384 14.42 -4.57 16.80
CA HIS A 384 14.29 -5.96 17.26
C HIS A 384 13.33 -6.77 16.35
N SER A 385 12.19 -6.19 16.01
CA SER A 385 11.23 -6.82 15.09
C SER A 385 11.82 -7.05 13.69
N TYR A 386 12.68 -6.14 13.22
CA TYR A 386 13.39 -6.32 11.94
C TYR A 386 14.39 -7.48 12.02
N ALA A 387 15.14 -7.60 13.12
CA ALA A 387 16.06 -8.71 13.34
C ALA A 387 15.33 -10.05 13.37
N GLU A 388 14.22 -10.17 14.12
CA GLU A 388 13.40 -11.37 14.16
C GLU A 388 12.84 -11.74 12.78
N SER A 389 12.41 -10.73 12.00
CA SER A 389 11.92 -10.94 10.64
C SER A 389 13.03 -11.40 9.70
N LEU A 390 14.26 -10.88 9.83
CA LEU A 390 15.39 -11.34 9.04
C LEU A 390 15.77 -12.79 9.37
N ASP A 391 15.84 -13.14 10.66
CA ASP A 391 16.07 -14.51 11.11
C ASP A 391 15.00 -15.48 10.58
N GLY A 392 13.76 -15.00 10.54
CA GLY A 392 12.64 -15.74 9.95
C GLY A 392 12.83 -15.98 8.47
N LEU A 393 13.27 -14.97 7.74
CA LEU A 393 13.53 -15.05 6.31
C LEU A 393 14.67 -16.04 6.01
N GLU A 394 15.77 -15.99 6.77
CA GLU A 394 16.88 -16.95 6.68
C GLU A 394 16.41 -18.40 6.89
N LYS A 395 15.57 -18.63 7.90
CA LYS A 395 14.98 -19.97 8.16
C LYS A 395 14.08 -20.45 7.02
N LEU A 396 13.34 -19.55 6.37
CA LEU A 396 12.42 -19.90 5.28
C LEU A 396 13.14 -20.13 3.96
N THR A 397 14.27 -19.48 3.75
CA THR A 397 15.04 -19.58 2.50
C THR A 397 16.19 -20.56 2.59
N GLY A 398 16.66 -20.89 3.80
CA GLY A 398 17.88 -21.68 4.02
C GLY A 398 19.16 -20.91 3.70
N GLU A 399 19.08 -19.60 3.56
CA GLU A 399 20.21 -18.71 3.23
C GLU A 399 20.56 -17.84 4.43
N THR A 400 21.80 -17.36 4.49
CA THR A 400 22.25 -16.36 5.46
C THR A 400 22.57 -15.07 4.74
N PHE A 401 22.05 -13.96 5.24
CA PHE A 401 22.16 -12.67 4.60
C PHE A 401 23.19 -11.76 5.28
N GLY A 402 24.30 -11.48 4.60
CA GLY A 402 25.34 -10.56 5.09
C GLY A 402 25.04 -9.07 4.86
N THR A 403 23.98 -8.75 4.16
CA THR A 403 23.64 -7.36 3.81
C THR A 403 22.11 -7.22 3.81
N LEU A 404 21.62 -6.10 4.35
CA LEU A 404 20.22 -5.67 4.32
C LEU A 404 20.17 -4.29 3.65
N ASN A 405 19.37 -4.14 2.61
CA ASN A 405 19.19 -2.89 1.92
C ASN A 405 18.01 -2.12 2.52
N ILE A 406 18.19 -0.85 2.83
CA ILE A 406 17.12 0.04 3.29
C ILE A 406 16.72 0.93 2.12
N ILE A 407 15.43 0.92 1.77
CA ILE A 407 14.85 1.65 0.63
C ILE A 407 13.63 2.47 1.07
#